data_f413f51873992245ce1169af7f60ab05
#
_entry.id   f413f51873992245ce1169af7f60ab05
#
_cell.length_a   1.000
_cell.length_b   1.000
_cell.length_c   1.000
_cell.angle_alpha   90.00
_cell.angle_beta   90.00
_cell.angle_gamma   90.00
#
_symmetry.space_group_name_H-M   'P 1'
#
loop_
_entity.id
_entity.type
_entity.pdbx_description
1 polymer ?
#
loop_
_entity_poly.entity_id
_entity_poly.type
_entity_poly.pdbx_seq_one_letter_code
_entity_poly.pdbx_strand_id
1 'polypeptide(L)'
;MILEPKSTSIAYRCPSCGSGIMSAVDVFKLSADRVRLKCTNPDCASVKKSEDNERSARDNAALDITLASDGSVRISVPCIFCGKPHQFNVNPSLFYGKDIFMLPCPYSGINICFMGEANHVKAELARNELELLDMLEENGIESFRDLDADEAALPDPQIMEIVTFVIHDLDAEGKIYCKCHPEGSEDTAPADSFDLTSPYDGDYAAELTAEGMRVYCKKCGSEKVIPTNSLISAHDFLNCDSITLE
;
A
#
# COMPACT_ATOMS: atom_id res chain seq x y z
N MET A 1 -10.79 45.94 4.98
CA MET A 1 -9.78 44.88 5.14
C MET A 1 -10.39 43.65 4.52
N ILE A 2 -9.98 43.26 3.32
CA ILE A 2 -10.45 42.05 2.67
C ILE A 2 -9.62 40.91 3.28
N LEU A 3 -10.25 40.07 4.09
CA LEU A 3 -9.58 38.88 4.59
C LEU A 3 -9.48 37.88 3.43
N GLU A 4 -8.28 37.63 2.94
CA GLU A 4 -8.04 36.55 1.98
C GLU A 4 -8.36 35.23 2.66
N PRO A 5 -9.20 34.38 2.04
CA PRO A 5 -9.52 33.08 2.60
C PRO A 5 -8.24 32.24 2.68
N LYS A 6 -8.02 31.60 3.82
CA LYS A 6 -6.93 30.63 3.95
C LYS A 6 -7.14 29.49 2.95
N SER A 7 -6.17 29.28 2.09
CA SER A 7 -6.16 28.20 1.11
C SER A 7 -4.82 27.47 1.13
N THR A 8 -4.84 26.19 0.83
CA THR A 8 -3.64 25.37 0.63
C THR A 8 -3.75 24.65 -0.70
N SER A 9 -2.63 24.38 -1.33
CA SER A 9 -2.58 23.44 -2.45
C SER A 9 -2.28 22.06 -1.91
N ILE A 10 -2.97 21.06 -2.42
CA ILE A 10 -2.73 19.66 -2.08
C ILE A 10 -2.49 18.87 -3.36
N ALA A 11 -1.52 17.97 -3.33
CA ALA A 11 -1.21 17.10 -4.46
C ALA A 11 -0.93 15.68 -4.00
N TYR A 12 -1.26 14.71 -4.87
CA TYR A 12 -0.96 13.30 -4.70
C TYR A 12 -0.82 12.64 -6.08
N ARG A 13 -0.38 11.37 -6.12
CA ARG A 13 -0.34 10.59 -7.36
C ARG A 13 -1.47 9.58 -7.42
N CYS A 14 -2.05 9.49 -8.62
CA CYS A 14 -3.08 8.49 -8.89
C CYS A 14 -2.49 7.07 -8.79
N PRO A 15 -3.01 6.18 -7.96
CA PRO A 15 -2.50 4.81 -7.85
C PRO A 15 -2.69 4.00 -9.15
N SER A 16 -3.68 4.37 -9.99
CA SER A 16 -3.97 3.61 -11.21
C SER A 16 -3.19 4.04 -12.45
N CYS A 17 -2.57 5.22 -12.48
CA CYS A 17 -1.82 5.69 -13.66
C CYS A 17 -0.59 6.55 -13.36
N GLY A 18 -0.23 6.73 -12.10
CA GLY A 18 0.92 7.54 -11.67
C GLY A 18 0.79 9.06 -11.88
N SER A 19 -0.26 9.54 -12.57
CA SER A 19 -0.42 10.96 -12.86
C SER A 19 -0.52 11.80 -11.59
N GLY A 20 0.22 12.91 -11.54
CA GLY A 20 0.13 13.89 -10.47
C GLY A 20 -1.20 14.65 -10.52
N ILE A 21 -1.89 14.72 -9.39
CA ILE A 21 -3.17 15.43 -9.22
C ILE A 21 -2.93 16.53 -8.21
N MET A 22 -3.32 17.76 -8.55
CA MET A 22 -3.17 18.91 -7.68
C MET A 22 -4.43 19.78 -7.69
N SER A 23 -4.82 20.28 -6.54
CA SER A 23 -5.94 21.22 -6.39
C SER A 23 -5.72 22.17 -5.23
N ALA A 24 -6.35 23.35 -5.32
CA ALA A 24 -6.44 24.28 -4.21
C ALA A 24 -7.68 23.99 -3.36
N VAL A 25 -7.47 23.93 -2.06
CA VAL A 25 -8.52 23.70 -1.04
C VAL A 25 -8.57 24.91 -0.13
N ASP A 26 -9.70 25.60 -0.12
CA ASP A 26 -9.96 26.72 0.76
C ASP A 26 -10.86 26.31 1.95
N VAL A 27 -10.84 27.13 3.00
CA VAL A 27 -11.58 26.86 4.23
C VAL A 27 -13.10 26.79 3.97
N PHE A 28 -13.63 27.51 2.98
CA PHE A 28 -15.06 27.52 2.69
C PHE A 28 -15.49 26.21 2.04
N LYS A 29 -14.71 25.70 1.08
CA LYS A 29 -14.98 24.39 0.46
C LYS A 29 -14.99 23.28 1.49
N LEU A 30 -13.98 23.26 2.39
CA LEU A 30 -13.86 22.25 3.40
C LEU A 30 -14.94 22.34 4.49
N SER A 31 -15.41 23.55 4.82
CA SER A 31 -16.50 23.76 5.78
C SER A 31 -17.89 23.43 5.23
N ALA A 32 -18.05 23.52 3.91
CA ALA A 32 -19.32 23.27 3.26
C ALA A 32 -19.60 21.77 3.08
N ASP A 33 -18.59 20.98 2.72
CA ASP A 33 -18.71 19.55 2.46
C ASP A 33 -17.33 18.88 2.37
N ARG A 34 -17.33 17.56 2.17
CA ARG A 34 -16.18 16.75 1.82
C ARG A 34 -15.57 17.21 0.50
N VAL A 35 -14.27 17.48 0.49
CA VAL A 35 -13.52 17.76 -0.73
C VAL A 35 -12.95 16.45 -1.27
N ARG A 36 -13.28 16.12 -2.50
CA ARG A 36 -12.81 14.91 -3.17
C ARG A 36 -12.04 15.27 -4.42
N LEU A 37 -10.76 14.86 -4.48
CA LEU A 37 -9.90 15.03 -5.65
C LEU A 37 -9.81 13.70 -6.40
N LYS A 38 -10.10 13.74 -7.71
CA LYS A 38 -10.09 12.56 -8.58
C LYS A 38 -9.09 12.75 -9.71
N CYS A 39 -8.62 11.63 -10.26
CA CYS A 39 -7.80 11.65 -11.45
C CYS A 39 -8.56 12.28 -12.64
N THR A 40 -7.87 13.17 -13.35
CA THR A 40 -8.41 13.85 -14.55
C THR A 40 -7.81 13.31 -15.84
N ASN A 41 -6.90 12.35 -15.77
CA ASN A 41 -6.31 11.72 -16.95
C ASN A 41 -7.36 10.85 -17.66
N PRO A 42 -7.74 11.17 -18.92
CA PRO A 42 -8.77 10.43 -19.67
C PRO A 42 -8.39 8.97 -19.94
N ASP A 43 -7.08 8.67 -19.96
CA ASP A 43 -6.56 7.32 -20.19
C ASP A 43 -6.45 6.47 -18.93
N CYS A 44 -6.73 7.04 -17.78
CA CYS A 44 -6.67 6.35 -16.50
C CYS A 44 -7.76 5.29 -16.37
N ALA A 45 -7.40 4.09 -15.92
CA ALA A 45 -8.35 3.01 -15.68
C ALA A 45 -9.42 3.41 -14.65
N SER A 46 -9.07 4.20 -13.63
CA SER A 46 -10.03 4.72 -12.63
C SER A 46 -11.03 5.72 -13.22
N VAL A 47 -10.76 6.32 -14.38
CA VAL A 47 -11.68 7.22 -15.10
C VAL A 47 -12.52 6.43 -16.10
N LYS A 48 -11.92 5.50 -16.88
CA LYS A 48 -12.59 4.70 -17.91
C LYS A 48 -13.63 3.71 -17.37
N LYS A 49 -13.38 3.09 -16.23
CA LYS A 49 -14.32 2.14 -15.56
C LYS A 49 -15.61 2.78 -15.05
N SER A 50 -15.86 4.05 -15.41
CA SER A 50 -17.03 4.80 -14.95
C SER A 50 -18.33 4.47 -15.65
N GLU A 51 -18.28 3.79 -16.75
CA GLU A 51 -19.48 3.45 -17.54
C GLU A 51 -20.10 2.13 -17.09
N ASP A 52 -19.31 1.22 -16.49
CA ASP A 52 -19.78 -0.06 -15.96
C ASP A 52 -19.70 -0.08 -14.42
N ASN A 53 -20.76 0.28 -13.76
CA ASN A 53 -21.27 0.02 -12.38
C ASN A 53 -20.28 -0.41 -11.23
N GLU A 54 -18.98 -0.30 -11.40
CA GLU A 54 -17.97 -0.57 -10.33
C GLU A 54 -17.55 0.72 -9.60
N ARG A 55 -18.39 1.15 -8.65
CA ARG A 55 -18.12 2.30 -7.77
C ARG A 55 -16.87 2.11 -6.91
N SER A 56 -16.48 0.88 -6.63
CA SER A 56 -15.41 0.54 -5.68
C SER A 56 -14.02 1.01 -6.14
N ALA A 57 -13.62 0.75 -7.39
CA ALA A 57 -12.27 1.08 -7.88
C ALA A 57 -12.02 2.60 -8.02
N ARG A 58 -13.09 3.38 -8.30
CA ARG A 58 -13.01 4.85 -8.38
C ARG A 58 -12.86 5.51 -7.03
N ASP A 59 -13.50 4.94 -6.03
CA ASP A 59 -13.48 5.48 -4.69
C ASP A 59 -12.10 5.28 -4.04
N ASN A 60 -11.39 4.21 -4.36
CA ASN A 60 -10.06 3.93 -3.85
C ASN A 60 -8.94 4.79 -4.49
N ALA A 61 -9.17 5.38 -5.66
CA ALA A 61 -8.19 6.23 -6.34
C ALA A 61 -8.36 7.73 -6.08
N ALA A 62 -9.33 8.14 -5.27
CA ALA A 62 -9.62 9.53 -4.95
C ALA A 62 -9.05 9.92 -3.58
N LEU A 63 -8.45 11.12 -3.50
CA LEU A 63 -8.08 11.73 -2.24
C LEU A 63 -9.30 12.44 -1.64
N ASP A 64 -9.61 12.12 -0.40
CA ASP A 64 -10.73 12.70 0.35
C ASP A 64 -10.28 13.55 1.51
N ILE A 65 -10.86 14.73 1.67
CA ILE A 65 -10.58 15.66 2.76
C ILE A 65 -11.90 16.00 3.45
N THR A 66 -11.94 15.86 4.77
CA THR A 66 -13.10 16.20 5.59
C THR A 66 -12.66 16.95 6.84
N LEU A 67 -13.51 17.84 7.32
CA LEU A 67 -13.34 18.47 8.63
C LEU A 67 -13.97 17.57 9.68
N ALA A 68 -13.17 17.12 10.65
CA ALA A 68 -13.66 16.32 11.76
C ALA A 68 -14.34 17.19 12.82
N SER A 69 -15.16 16.58 13.68
CA SER A 69 -15.91 17.27 14.75
C SER A 69 -15.03 17.95 15.81
N ASP A 70 -13.79 17.48 15.96
CA ASP A 70 -12.77 18.07 16.83
C ASP A 70 -12.02 19.25 16.19
N GLY A 71 -12.39 19.62 14.95
CA GLY A 71 -11.76 20.67 14.17
C GLY A 71 -10.48 20.24 13.45
N SER A 72 -10.03 19.00 13.56
CA SER A 72 -8.91 18.48 12.76
C SER A 72 -9.33 18.24 11.30
N VAL A 73 -8.34 18.27 10.39
CA VAL A 73 -8.55 17.93 8.98
C VAL A 73 -8.19 16.46 8.78
N ARG A 74 -9.17 15.66 8.44
CA ARG A 74 -8.97 14.25 8.09
C ARG A 74 -8.75 14.11 6.60
N ILE A 75 -7.65 13.46 6.23
CA ILE A 75 -7.25 13.26 4.84
C ILE A 75 -7.11 11.76 4.60
N SER A 76 -7.85 11.24 3.61
CA SER A 76 -7.68 9.87 3.12
C SER A 76 -6.93 9.93 1.79
N VAL A 77 -5.68 9.45 1.79
CA VAL A 77 -4.78 9.52 0.63
C VAL A 77 -4.67 8.14 0.01
N PRO A 78 -5.06 7.96 -1.27
CA PRO A 78 -4.80 6.72 -1.98
C PRO A 78 -3.30 6.56 -2.20
N CYS A 79 -2.78 5.37 -1.98
CA CYS A 79 -1.35 5.09 -2.07
C CYS A 79 -1.02 4.28 -3.32
N ILE A 80 -0.05 4.78 -4.10
CA ILE A 80 0.47 4.08 -5.29
C ILE A 80 1.35 2.87 -4.92
N PHE A 81 1.94 2.88 -3.71
CA PHE A 81 2.89 1.84 -3.30
C PHE A 81 2.21 0.61 -2.69
N CYS A 82 1.24 0.80 -1.81
CA CYS A 82 0.59 -0.32 -1.11
C CYS A 82 -0.85 -0.58 -1.58
N GLY A 83 -1.35 0.17 -2.58
CA GLY A 83 -2.70 0.00 -3.13
C GLY A 83 -3.84 0.36 -2.17
N LYS A 84 -3.56 0.64 -0.89
CA LYS A 84 -4.57 0.95 0.15
C LYS A 84 -4.57 2.43 0.50
N PRO A 85 -5.73 3.04 0.80
CA PRO A 85 -5.78 4.42 1.26
C PRO A 85 -5.28 4.55 2.70
N HIS A 86 -4.44 5.56 2.97
CA HIS A 86 -3.98 5.91 4.31
C HIS A 86 -4.77 7.10 4.86
N GLN A 87 -5.11 7.05 6.14
CA GLN A 87 -5.82 8.11 6.82
C GLN A 87 -4.89 8.92 7.74
N PHE A 88 -4.93 10.23 7.58
CA PHE A 88 -4.15 11.17 8.37
C PHE A 88 -5.08 12.18 9.04
N ASN A 89 -4.78 12.53 10.30
CA ASN A 89 -5.40 13.63 10.99
C ASN A 89 -4.39 14.78 11.09
N VAL A 90 -4.68 15.89 10.45
CA VAL A 90 -3.78 17.04 10.35
C VAL A 90 -4.39 18.23 11.08
N ASN A 91 -3.57 18.93 11.88
CA ASN A 91 -4.00 20.16 12.50
C ASN A 91 -4.27 21.23 11.43
N PRO A 92 -5.37 22.01 11.50
CA PRO A 92 -5.69 23.07 10.55
C PRO A 92 -4.58 24.10 10.36
N SER A 93 -3.78 24.38 11.39
CA SER A 93 -2.64 25.28 11.28
C SER A 93 -1.52 24.76 10.38
N LEU A 94 -1.31 23.44 10.36
CA LEU A 94 -0.38 22.76 9.44
C LEU A 94 -1.00 22.65 8.04
N PHE A 95 -2.28 22.29 7.95
CA PHE A 95 -2.98 22.15 6.69
C PHE A 95 -3.01 23.43 5.88
N TYR A 96 -3.25 24.58 6.52
CA TYR A 96 -3.24 25.90 5.89
C TYR A 96 -1.89 26.66 6.07
N GLY A 97 -0.83 25.94 6.44
CA GLY A 97 0.52 26.47 6.50
C GLY A 97 1.05 26.84 5.11
N LYS A 98 2.02 27.75 5.07
CA LYS A 98 2.71 28.13 3.82
C LYS A 98 3.86 27.19 3.51
N ASP A 99 4.45 26.59 4.54
CA ASP A 99 5.54 25.63 4.41
C ASP A 99 5.02 24.32 3.80
N ILE A 100 5.89 23.65 3.09
CA ILE A 100 5.56 22.35 2.54
C ILE A 100 5.38 21.33 3.66
N PHE A 101 4.28 20.63 3.66
CA PHE A 101 4.00 19.52 4.55
C PHE A 101 3.73 18.25 3.75
N MET A 102 4.40 17.19 4.11
CA MET A 102 4.39 15.93 3.36
C MET A 102 3.85 14.80 4.24
N LEU A 103 3.05 13.92 3.64
CA LEU A 103 2.51 12.73 4.29
C LEU A 103 3.15 11.50 3.65
N PRO A 104 3.97 10.75 4.40
CA PRO A 104 4.58 9.53 3.90
C PRO A 104 3.62 8.35 3.95
N CYS A 105 3.83 7.38 3.06
CA CYS A 105 3.26 6.04 3.22
C CYS A 105 3.87 5.40 4.47
N PRO A 106 3.07 4.90 5.43
CA PRO A 106 3.58 4.30 6.66
C PRO A 106 4.46 3.05 6.43
N TYR A 107 4.30 2.39 5.29
CA TYR A 107 5.01 1.16 4.97
C TYR A 107 6.30 1.41 4.17
N SER A 108 6.26 2.26 3.13
CA SER A 108 7.44 2.53 2.30
C SER A 108 8.26 3.73 2.78
N GLY A 109 7.72 4.58 3.64
CA GLY A 109 8.35 5.84 4.04
C GLY A 109 8.36 6.92 2.94
N ILE A 110 7.92 6.61 1.72
CA ILE A 110 7.91 7.53 0.58
C ILE A 110 6.72 8.47 0.69
N ASN A 111 6.92 9.74 0.37
CA ASN A 111 5.88 10.75 0.44
C ASN A 111 4.81 10.53 -0.64
N ILE A 112 3.56 10.42 -0.24
CA ILE A 112 2.39 10.16 -1.10
C ILE A 112 1.46 11.35 -1.25
N CYS A 113 1.57 12.35 -0.38
CA CYS A 113 0.76 13.56 -0.44
C CYS A 113 1.59 14.77 -0.02
N PHE A 114 1.38 15.88 -0.69
CA PHE A 114 2.09 17.14 -0.52
C PHE A 114 1.08 18.25 -0.33
N MET A 115 1.28 19.14 0.65
CA MET A 115 0.41 20.29 0.87
C MET A 115 1.20 21.51 1.30
N GLY A 116 0.70 22.71 0.94
CA GLY A 116 1.35 23.98 1.21
C GLY A 116 1.13 25.01 0.10
N GLU A 117 2.11 25.91 -0.11
CA GLU A 117 2.08 26.86 -1.20
C GLU A 117 2.20 26.15 -2.57
N ALA A 118 1.43 26.63 -3.56
CA ALA A 118 1.29 25.99 -4.87
C ALA A 118 2.61 25.69 -5.59
N ASN A 119 3.56 26.63 -5.55
CA ASN A 119 4.85 26.47 -6.22
C ASN A 119 5.73 25.43 -5.52
N HIS A 120 5.71 25.38 -4.18
CA HIS A 120 6.43 24.39 -3.39
C HIS A 120 5.85 23.00 -3.62
N VAL A 121 4.52 22.88 -3.60
CA VAL A 121 3.84 21.60 -3.87
C VAL A 121 4.14 21.07 -5.27
N LYS A 122 4.17 21.95 -6.30
CA LYS A 122 4.57 21.55 -7.66
C LYS A 122 6.01 21.06 -7.72
N ALA A 123 6.92 21.76 -7.05
CA ALA A 123 8.34 21.39 -7.04
C ALA A 123 8.55 20.03 -6.35
N GLU A 124 7.89 19.79 -5.22
CA GLU A 124 8.00 18.51 -4.52
C GLU A 124 7.32 17.36 -5.27
N LEU A 125 6.19 17.61 -5.93
CA LEU A 125 5.55 16.62 -6.78
C LEU A 125 6.44 16.21 -7.96
N ALA A 126 7.14 17.19 -8.57
CA ALA A 126 8.09 16.91 -9.65
C ALA A 126 9.35 16.18 -9.15
N ARG A 127 9.87 16.55 -7.97
CA ARG A 127 10.98 15.82 -7.34
C ARG A 127 10.62 14.38 -7.05
N ASN A 128 9.46 14.16 -6.45
CA ASN A 128 8.94 12.82 -6.21
C ASN A 128 8.75 12.01 -7.49
N GLU A 129 8.41 12.66 -8.62
CA GLU A 129 8.34 11.98 -9.91
C GLU A 129 9.68 11.44 -10.37
N LEU A 130 10.73 12.25 -10.22
CA LEU A 130 12.10 11.83 -10.56
C LEU A 130 12.55 10.69 -9.66
N GLU A 131 12.36 10.80 -8.35
CA GLU A 131 12.69 9.72 -7.40
C GLU A 131 11.97 8.42 -7.76
N LEU A 132 10.69 8.50 -8.14
CA LEU A 132 9.92 7.31 -8.53
C LEU A 132 10.36 6.73 -9.88
N LEU A 133 10.73 7.58 -10.85
CA LEU A 133 11.27 7.11 -12.13
C LEU A 133 12.64 6.43 -11.94
N ASP A 134 13.50 7.01 -11.11
CA ASP A 134 14.79 6.41 -10.77
C ASP A 134 14.57 5.03 -10.10
N MET A 135 13.63 4.92 -9.16
CA MET A 135 13.29 3.64 -8.52
C MET A 135 12.72 2.61 -9.50
N LEU A 136 11.89 3.03 -10.46
CA LEU A 136 11.36 2.13 -11.50
C LEU A 136 12.48 1.64 -12.41
N GLU A 137 13.38 2.55 -12.85
CA GLU A 137 14.52 2.23 -13.70
C GLU A 137 15.48 1.26 -13.01
N GLU A 138 15.79 1.48 -11.72
CA GLU A 138 16.63 0.58 -10.90
C GLU A 138 16.03 -0.84 -10.80
N ASN A 139 14.70 -0.96 -10.83
CA ASN A 139 13.99 -2.24 -10.78
C ASN A 139 13.61 -2.80 -12.17
N GLY A 140 14.04 -2.16 -13.25
CA GLY A 140 13.77 -2.62 -14.62
C GLY A 140 12.31 -2.48 -15.07
N ILE A 141 11.53 -1.60 -14.41
CA ILE A 141 10.12 -1.35 -14.71
C ILE A 141 10.02 -0.10 -15.59
N GLU A 142 9.43 -0.23 -16.79
CA GLU A 142 9.38 0.87 -17.77
C GLU A 142 8.33 1.94 -17.44
N SER A 143 7.27 1.60 -16.72
CA SER A 143 6.21 2.56 -16.39
C SER A 143 5.39 2.19 -15.14
N PHE A 144 4.72 3.18 -14.54
CA PHE A 144 3.75 2.94 -13.46
C PHE A 144 2.58 2.02 -13.83
N ARG A 145 2.32 1.84 -15.13
CA ARG A 145 1.27 0.93 -15.62
C ARG A 145 1.70 -0.53 -15.53
N ASP A 146 3.00 -0.75 -15.53
CA ASP A 146 3.58 -2.10 -15.48
C ASP A 146 3.65 -2.61 -14.03
N LEU A 147 3.47 -1.73 -13.03
CA LEU A 147 3.28 -2.14 -11.63
C LEU A 147 2.01 -2.99 -11.40
N ASP A 148 0.97 -2.77 -12.21
CA ASP A 148 -0.26 -3.59 -12.20
C ASP A 148 -0.13 -4.84 -13.10
N ALA A 149 0.94 -4.92 -13.90
CA ALA A 149 1.19 -6.04 -14.82
C ALA A 149 2.00 -7.18 -14.17
N ASP A 150 2.29 -7.07 -12.89
CA ASP A 150 3.15 -7.97 -12.11
C ASP A 150 2.61 -9.40 -11.86
N GLU A 151 1.64 -9.86 -12.65
CA GLU A 151 1.37 -11.30 -12.71
C GLU A 151 2.52 -12.14 -13.33
N ALA A 152 3.56 -11.48 -13.87
CA ALA A 152 4.66 -12.14 -14.58
C ALA A 152 6.07 -11.74 -14.09
N ALA A 153 6.22 -10.94 -13.06
CA ALA A 153 7.53 -10.61 -12.52
C ALA A 153 8.15 -11.84 -11.83
N LEU A 154 9.41 -12.13 -12.16
CA LEU A 154 10.15 -13.22 -11.52
C LEU A 154 10.26 -12.95 -10.00
N PRO A 155 10.20 -14.00 -9.16
CA PRO A 155 10.34 -13.88 -7.72
C PRO A 155 11.65 -13.16 -7.35
N ASP A 156 11.56 -12.14 -6.49
CA ASP A 156 12.73 -11.42 -5.97
C ASP A 156 13.43 -12.27 -4.89
N PRO A 157 14.73 -12.60 -5.04
CA PRO A 157 15.44 -13.45 -4.08
C PRO A 157 15.46 -12.87 -2.64
N GLN A 158 15.53 -11.55 -2.49
CA GLN A 158 15.53 -10.92 -1.16
C GLN A 158 14.16 -11.02 -0.50
N ILE A 159 13.10 -10.83 -1.26
CA ILE A 159 11.72 -10.96 -0.76
C ILE A 159 11.42 -12.41 -0.42
N MET A 160 11.89 -13.34 -1.23
CA MET A 160 11.80 -14.77 -0.95
C MET A 160 12.46 -15.14 0.39
N GLU A 161 13.65 -14.62 0.67
CA GLU A 161 14.35 -14.86 1.92
C GLU A 161 13.55 -14.33 3.13
N ILE A 162 13.01 -13.11 3.03
CA ILE A 162 12.18 -12.50 4.07
C ILE A 162 10.88 -13.29 4.27
N VAL A 163 10.19 -13.66 3.18
CA VAL A 163 8.95 -14.46 3.23
C VAL A 163 9.22 -15.83 3.87
N THR A 164 10.32 -16.47 3.49
CA THR A 164 10.74 -17.75 4.07
C THR A 164 10.98 -17.64 5.58
N PHE A 165 11.65 -16.57 6.02
CA PHE A 165 11.88 -16.30 7.43
C PHE A 165 10.56 -16.15 8.19
N VAL A 166 9.60 -15.36 7.68
CA VAL A 166 8.28 -15.17 8.31
C VAL A 166 7.49 -16.48 8.37
N ILE A 167 7.55 -17.32 7.32
CA ILE A 167 6.92 -18.65 7.34
C ILE A 167 7.48 -19.51 8.47
N HIS A 168 8.82 -19.54 8.63
CA HIS A 168 9.46 -20.30 9.71
C HIS A 168 9.09 -19.77 11.10
N ASP A 169 9.00 -18.46 11.26
CA ASP A 169 8.60 -17.83 12.52
C ASP A 169 7.16 -18.18 12.90
N LEU A 170 6.24 -18.04 11.95
CA LEU A 170 4.82 -18.40 12.14
C LEU A 170 4.64 -19.90 12.43
N ASP A 171 5.43 -20.78 11.83
CA ASP A 171 5.36 -22.21 12.09
C ASP A 171 5.94 -22.55 13.46
N ALA A 172 7.06 -21.96 13.85
CA ALA A 172 7.65 -22.11 15.19
C ALA A 172 6.70 -21.65 16.30
N GLU A 173 5.88 -20.63 16.02
CA GLU A 173 4.85 -20.13 16.94
C GLU A 173 3.51 -20.91 16.86
N GLY A 174 3.38 -21.91 15.96
CA GLY A 174 2.16 -22.66 15.75
C GLY A 174 1.02 -21.85 15.16
N LYS A 175 1.34 -20.80 14.37
CA LYS A 175 0.39 -19.86 13.78
C LYS A 175 0.05 -20.16 12.32
N ILE A 176 0.41 -21.36 11.82
CA ILE A 176 -0.01 -21.83 10.50
C ILE A 176 -1.16 -22.83 10.69
N TYR A 177 -2.31 -22.50 10.15
CA TYR A 177 -3.54 -23.29 10.26
C TYR A 177 -3.90 -23.95 8.93
N CYS A 178 -4.50 -25.12 8.99
CA CYS A 178 -4.98 -25.85 7.83
C CYS A 178 -6.19 -26.73 8.20
N LYS A 179 -6.71 -27.49 7.25
CA LYS A 179 -7.87 -28.38 7.48
C LYS A 179 -7.63 -29.45 8.55
N CYS A 180 -6.38 -29.90 8.74
CA CYS A 180 -6.04 -30.91 9.78
C CYS A 180 -5.55 -30.29 11.10
N HIS A 181 -5.20 -28.98 11.10
CA HIS A 181 -4.82 -28.20 12.28
C HIS A 181 -5.61 -26.86 12.25
N PRO A 182 -6.90 -26.87 12.63
CA PRO A 182 -7.69 -25.64 12.66
C PRO A 182 -7.23 -24.73 13.82
N GLU A 183 -7.49 -23.43 13.68
CA GLU A 183 -7.22 -22.45 14.72
C GLU A 183 -7.83 -22.85 16.06
N GLY A 184 -7.00 -22.86 17.14
CA GLY A 184 -7.42 -23.26 18.48
C GLY A 184 -7.23 -24.74 18.82
N SER A 185 -6.58 -25.54 17.97
CA SER A 185 -6.17 -26.93 18.33
C SER A 185 -4.94 -26.91 19.24
N GLU A 186 -5.00 -27.61 20.39
CA GLU A 186 -3.95 -27.60 21.43
C GLU A 186 -2.72 -28.48 21.11
N ASP A 187 -2.59 -29.05 19.91
CA ASP A 187 -1.60 -30.09 19.58
C ASP A 187 -0.28 -29.61 18.96
N THR A 188 0.05 -28.32 19.06
CA THR A 188 1.34 -27.80 18.58
C THR A 188 2.36 -27.72 19.72
N ALA A 189 3.17 -28.78 19.87
CA ALA A 189 4.38 -28.68 20.68
C ALA A 189 5.38 -27.74 19.97
N PRO A 190 5.97 -26.74 20.67
CA PRO A 190 6.97 -25.86 20.06
C PRO A 190 8.18 -26.70 19.64
N ALA A 191 8.62 -26.53 18.41
CA ALA A 191 9.85 -27.11 17.91
C ALA A 191 11.04 -26.45 18.62
N ASP A 192 11.70 -27.20 19.50
CA ASP A 192 12.95 -26.78 20.12
C ASP A 192 14.08 -26.78 19.08
N SER A 193 14.72 -25.63 18.93
CA SER A 193 15.96 -25.37 18.20
C SER A 193 15.88 -24.96 16.73
N PHE A 194 16.12 -23.68 16.54
CA PHE A 194 16.30 -23.02 15.24
C PHE A 194 17.73 -23.31 14.70
N ASP A 195 17.84 -24.14 13.68
CA ASP A 195 19.07 -24.34 12.90
C ASP A 195 18.80 -23.97 11.43
N LEU A 196 19.37 -22.83 11.00
CA LEU A 196 19.26 -22.30 9.63
C LEU A 196 19.89 -23.19 8.55
N THR A 197 20.61 -24.26 8.93
CA THR A 197 21.33 -25.15 8.01
C THR A 197 20.69 -26.51 7.82
N SER A 198 19.61 -26.81 8.55
CA SER A 198 18.91 -28.09 8.47
C SER A 198 17.69 -28.00 7.54
N PRO A 199 17.41 -29.02 6.70
CA PRO A 199 16.14 -29.04 5.95
C PRO A 199 14.99 -29.12 6.96
N TYR A 200 14.07 -28.18 6.83
CA TYR A 200 12.89 -28.02 7.67
C TYR A 200 12.06 -29.31 7.75
N ASP A 201 11.91 -29.89 8.94
CA ASP A 201 11.21 -31.17 9.19
C ASP A 201 9.80 -31.00 9.83
N GLY A 202 9.21 -29.80 9.73
CA GLY A 202 7.86 -29.50 10.22
C GLY A 202 6.73 -30.14 9.38
N ASP A 203 5.49 -29.96 9.86
CA ASP A 203 4.27 -30.44 9.20
C ASP A 203 3.93 -29.66 7.90
N TYR A 204 4.57 -28.52 7.70
CA TYR A 204 4.42 -27.65 6.54
C TYR A 204 5.66 -27.69 5.65
N ALA A 205 5.51 -27.33 4.40
CA ALA A 205 6.61 -27.15 3.48
C ALA A 205 6.39 -25.87 2.66
N ALA A 206 7.50 -25.19 2.32
CA ALA A 206 7.51 -24.05 1.43
C ALA A 206 8.26 -24.42 0.14
N GLU A 207 7.69 -24.10 -1.01
CA GLU A 207 8.21 -24.42 -2.32
C GLU A 207 8.10 -23.21 -3.24
N LEU A 208 9.15 -22.94 -4.01
CA LEU A 208 9.15 -21.86 -4.97
C LEU A 208 8.36 -22.26 -6.22
N THR A 209 7.41 -21.42 -6.62
CA THR A 209 6.65 -21.53 -7.86
C THR A 209 6.85 -20.30 -8.75
N ALA A 210 6.36 -20.34 -9.97
CA ALA A 210 6.38 -19.20 -10.87
C ALA A 210 5.54 -18.01 -10.34
N GLU A 211 4.56 -18.27 -9.47
CA GLU A 211 3.63 -17.28 -8.91
C GLU A 211 4.09 -16.74 -7.54
N GLY A 212 5.11 -17.33 -6.93
CA GLY A 212 5.63 -16.96 -5.63
C GLY A 212 5.99 -18.14 -4.73
N MET A 213 6.01 -17.95 -3.41
CA MET A 213 6.26 -19.00 -2.43
C MET A 213 4.96 -19.73 -2.10
N ARG A 214 4.89 -21.01 -2.46
CA ARG A 214 3.79 -21.91 -2.12
C ARG A 214 4.07 -22.54 -0.76
N VAL A 215 3.20 -22.33 0.20
CA VAL A 215 3.22 -22.98 1.51
C VAL A 215 2.12 -24.02 1.54
N TYR A 216 2.45 -25.25 1.94
CA TYR A 216 1.45 -26.33 1.98
C TYR A 216 1.64 -27.26 3.18
N CYS A 217 0.53 -27.84 3.63
CA CYS A 217 0.53 -28.85 4.67
C CYS A 217 0.84 -30.23 4.07
N LYS A 218 1.89 -30.91 4.57
CA LYS A 218 2.29 -32.26 4.12
C LYS A 218 1.22 -33.33 4.40
N LYS A 219 0.33 -33.11 5.39
CA LYS A 219 -0.71 -34.06 5.81
C LYS A 219 -2.01 -33.96 5.01
N CYS A 220 -2.53 -32.75 4.83
CA CYS A 220 -3.85 -32.54 4.20
C CYS A 220 -3.80 -31.91 2.82
N GLY A 221 -2.62 -31.43 2.37
CA GLY A 221 -2.45 -30.78 1.07
C GLY A 221 -3.07 -29.39 0.95
N SER A 222 -3.61 -28.82 2.04
CA SER A 222 -4.03 -27.42 2.05
C SER A 222 -2.84 -26.53 1.76
N GLU A 223 -3.02 -25.50 0.91
CA GLU A 223 -1.93 -24.67 0.41
C GLU A 223 -2.30 -23.20 0.32
N LYS A 224 -1.29 -22.34 0.26
CA LYS A 224 -1.42 -20.91 -0.03
C LYS A 224 -0.20 -20.43 -0.79
N VAL A 225 -0.42 -19.66 -1.86
CA VAL A 225 0.66 -19.02 -2.61
C VAL A 225 0.83 -17.59 -2.10
N ILE A 226 2.07 -17.24 -1.75
CA ILE A 226 2.46 -15.92 -1.27
C ILE A 226 3.27 -15.29 -2.40
N PRO A 227 2.80 -14.20 -3.03
CA PRO A 227 3.54 -13.55 -4.10
C PRO A 227 4.85 -12.95 -3.56
N THR A 228 5.95 -13.20 -4.27
CA THR A 228 7.31 -12.77 -3.88
C THR A 228 8.01 -11.95 -4.96
N ASN A 229 7.26 -11.41 -5.90
CA ASN A 229 7.75 -10.59 -6.99
C ASN A 229 8.04 -9.14 -6.57
N SER A 230 7.43 -8.65 -5.49
CA SER A 230 7.71 -7.33 -4.94
C SER A 230 7.35 -7.28 -3.44
N LEU A 231 7.95 -6.33 -2.69
CA LEU A 231 7.57 -6.08 -1.28
C LEU A 231 6.09 -5.68 -1.16
N ILE A 232 5.54 -5.05 -2.18
CA ILE A 232 4.13 -4.63 -2.21
C ILE A 232 3.23 -5.86 -2.30
N SER A 233 3.55 -6.81 -3.17
CA SER A 233 2.77 -8.04 -3.34
C SER A 233 2.84 -8.95 -2.11
N ALA A 234 3.99 -9.00 -1.44
CA ALA A 234 4.19 -9.76 -0.20
C ALA A 234 3.67 -9.04 1.06
N HIS A 235 3.35 -7.75 0.97
CA HIS A 235 3.05 -6.88 2.12
C HIS A 235 1.97 -7.43 3.07
N ASP A 236 0.87 -7.93 2.53
CA ASP A 236 -0.25 -8.42 3.35
C ASP A 236 0.16 -9.68 4.15
N PHE A 237 1.05 -10.48 3.58
CA PHE A 237 1.63 -11.64 4.26
C PHE A 237 2.68 -11.21 5.29
N LEU A 238 3.58 -10.30 4.97
CA LEU A 238 4.65 -9.84 5.87
C LEU A 238 4.12 -9.15 7.15
N ASN A 239 2.87 -8.72 7.14
CA ASN A 239 2.20 -8.09 8.29
C ASN A 239 1.08 -8.95 8.90
N CYS A 240 0.99 -10.23 8.55
CA CYS A 240 0.00 -11.12 9.16
C CYS A 240 0.55 -11.74 10.45
N ASP A 241 -0.33 -11.89 11.45
CA ASP A 241 -0.02 -12.56 12.71
C ASP A 241 -0.21 -14.09 12.62
N SER A 242 -0.85 -14.57 11.58
CA SER A 242 -1.11 -16.00 11.33
C SER A 242 -1.45 -16.23 9.86
N ILE A 243 -1.33 -17.48 9.41
CA ILE A 243 -1.67 -17.91 8.05
C ILE A 243 -2.64 -19.07 8.08
N THR A 244 -3.67 -19.03 7.23
CA THR A 244 -4.59 -20.14 7.02
C THR A 244 -4.41 -20.67 5.60
N LEU A 245 -4.15 -21.96 5.48
CA LEU A 245 -4.03 -22.72 4.24
C LEU A 245 -5.40 -23.28 3.83
N GLU A 246 -5.79 -23.14 2.56
CA GLU A 246 -7.10 -23.56 2.03
C GLU A 246 -7.07 -24.90 1.30
#